data_1f282621f5e681be96e02f7403afcc30
#
_entry.id   1f282621f5e681be96e02f7403afcc30
#
_cell.length_a   1.000
_cell.length_b   1.000
_cell.length_c   1.000
_cell.angle_alpha   90.00
_cell.angle_beta   90.00
_cell.angle_gamma   90.00
#
_symmetry.space_group_name_H-M   'P 1'
#
loop_
_entity.id
_entity.type
_entity.pdbx_description
1 polymer ?
#
loop_
_entity_poly.entity_id
_entity_poly.type
_entity_poly.pdbx_seq_one_letter_code
_entity_poly.pdbx_strand_id
1 'polypeptide(L)'
;MKSEKQHSLPDFVRHNGITTAFGSVVATAVVNETTFALLMKQLHVVHFYAVFLLIDGEAEVCIDGQNVRLEQHSILRTSPMQHTDFVSCSNAFEGRFLFVEATFYDDMVENDDNLRDAFALNLLNTCFYKTLSETQTSEFAGIITQVERTIGQPHAYKKEMLGFLIHLMQMHIRELIGYQNAGLHDMKHKENIFKIFIHLASNHFKQQRQINFYADRMNVTSTYLSRIVKEVSGNTVNGYLQSFLYGEACKLLQMTDKTIGEIAFELHFSDQSAFTNFFKQRSGMSPKAYKRYHDQPNPLLQPLHGGEYRSKGTSSDDERQH
;
A
#
# COMPACT_ATOMS: atom_id res chain seq x y z
N MET A 1 22.96 -0.86 -10.06
CA MET A 1 22.46 0.20 -9.19
C MET A 1 21.23 0.89 -9.81
N LYS A 2 20.14 0.17 -10.14
CA LYS A 2 18.90 0.79 -10.69
C LYS A 2 17.60 0.19 -10.13
N SER A 3 17.64 -0.54 -9.02
CA SER A 3 16.53 -1.42 -8.60
C SER A 3 15.86 -1.07 -7.26
N GLU A 4 16.33 -0.07 -6.51
CA GLU A 4 15.76 0.22 -5.18
C GLU A 4 14.57 1.21 -5.20
N LYS A 5 14.15 1.70 -6.38
CA LYS A 5 13.27 2.86 -6.49
C LYS A 5 11.77 2.57 -6.67
N GLN A 6 11.35 1.34 -6.94
CA GLN A 6 9.95 1.06 -7.33
C GLN A 6 8.93 0.89 -6.19
N HIS A 7 9.35 0.91 -4.91
CA HIS A 7 8.44 0.77 -3.76
C HIS A 7 8.33 2.01 -2.89
N SER A 8 9.12 3.04 -3.17
CA SER A 8 8.92 4.35 -2.56
C SER A 8 7.71 5.04 -3.20
N LEU A 9 7.00 5.85 -2.44
CA LEU A 9 5.88 6.61 -3.01
C LEU A 9 6.29 7.44 -4.24
N PRO A 10 7.45 8.11 -4.31
CA PRO A 10 7.87 8.85 -5.50
C PRO A 10 8.02 7.99 -6.76
N ASP A 11 8.51 6.76 -6.60
CA ASP A 11 8.69 5.88 -7.77
C ASP A 11 7.36 5.30 -8.23
N PHE A 12 6.48 4.95 -7.29
CA PHE A 12 5.11 4.55 -7.58
C PHE A 12 4.34 5.65 -8.32
N VAL A 13 4.41 6.89 -7.83
CA VAL A 13 3.81 8.08 -8.45
C VAL A 13 4.31 8.28 -9.89
N ARG A 14 5.63 8.22 -10.08
CA ARG A 14 6.24 8.41 -11.40
C ARG A 14 5.89 7.29 -12.37
N HIS A 15 5.95 6.05 -11.91
CA HIS A 15 5.67 4.87 -12.74
C HIS A 15 4.22 4.82 -13.21
N ASN A 16 3.29 5.27 -12.37
CA ASN A 16 1.86 5.28 -12.69
C ASN A 16 1.35 6.60 -13.28
N GLY A 17 2.24 7.55 -13.55
CA GLY A 17 1.87 8.84 -14.13
C GLY A 17 0.94 9.68 -13.24
N ILE A 18 1.00 9.50 -11.91
CA ILE A 18 0.21 10.28 -10.97
C ILE A 18 0.77 11.68 -10.91
N THR A 19 -0.04 12.66 -11.30
CA THR A 19 0.37 14.08 -11.39
C THR A 19 0.12 14.87 -10.10
N THR A 20 -0.82 14.42 -9.27
CA THR A 20 -1.16 15.07 -8.01
C THR A 20 -0.36 14.48 -6.87
N ALA A 21 0.85 15.04 -6.65
CA ALA A 21 1.75 14.59 -5.60
C ALA A 21 2.52 15.77 -4.99
N PHE A 22 2.82 15.67 -3.69
CA PHE A 22 3.69 16.60 -2.96
C PHE A 22 4.97 15.87 -2.56
N GLY A 23 6.03 16.10 -3.33
CA GLY A 23 7.34 15.49 -3.10
C GLY A 23 7.26 13.95 -3.01
N SER A 24 7.86 13.43 -1.93
CA SER A 24 7.87 12.00 -1.62
C SER A 24 6.83 11.60 -0.57
N VAL A 25 5.96 12.51 -0.13
CA VAL A 25 5.21 12.31 1.12
C VAL A 25 3.73 12.01 0.95
N VAL A 26 3.06 12.63 -0.02
CA VAL A 26 1.62 12.48 -0.25
C VAL A 26 1.30 12.49 -1.74
N ALA A 27 0.40 11.63 -2.19
CA ALA A 27 -0.15 11.68 -3.54
C ALA A 27 -1.63 11.28 -3.54
N THR A 28 -2.38 11.72 -4.54
CA THR A 28 -3.78 11.34 -4.78
C THR A 28 -3.98 10.93 -6.23
N ALA A 29 -4.95 10.04 -6.46
CA ALA A 29 -5.36 9.65 -7.80
C ALA A 29 -6.88 9.42 -7.85
N VAL A 30 -7.53 9.97 -8.89
CA VAL A 30 -8.90 9.60 -9.27
C VAL A 30 -8.82 8.42 -10.23
N VAL A 31 -9.65 7.42 -10.02
CA VAL A 31 -9.60 6.18 -10.79
C VAL A 31 -10.96 5.78 -11.33
N ASN A 32 -10.93 5.25 -12.54
CA ASN A 32 -11.98 4.46 -13.18
C ASN A 32 -11.57 2.98 -13.17
N GLU A 33 -12.36 2.10 -13.80
CA GLU A 33 -12.11 0.65 -13.83
C GLU A 33 -10.71 0.30 -14.36
N THR A 34 -10.27 0.95 -15.45
CA THR A 34 -8.98 0.67 -16.08
C THR A 34 -7.81 1.11 -15.20
N THR A 35 -7.87 2.34 -14.69
CA THR A 35 -6.80 2.90 -13.86
C THR A 35 -6.77 2.26 -12.47
N PHE A 36 -7.91 1.87 -11.90
CA PHE A 36 -7.98 1.11 -10.65
C PHE A 36 -7.26 -0.23 -10.79
N ALA A 37 -7.60 -1.02 -11.83
CA ALA A 37 -6.97 -2.30 -12.07
C ALA A 37 -5.45 -2.19 -12.27
N LEU A 38 -4.99 -1.12 -12.94
CA LEU A 38 -3.56 -0.83 -13.11
C LEU A 38 -2.87 -0.52 -11.79
N LEU A 39 -3.43 0.39 -10.99
CA LEU A 39 -2.85 0.79 -9.72
C LEU A 39 -2.82 -0.37 -8.72
N MET A 40 -3.90 -1.15 -8.62
CA MET A 40 -3.96 -2.30 -7.72
C MET A 40 -2.88 -3.35 -8.04
N LYS A 41 -2.59 -3.61 -9.31
CA LYS A 41 -1.49 -4.50 -9.72
C LYS A 41 -0.12 -3.98 -9.32
N GLN A 42 0.05 -2.67 -9.16
CA GLN A 42 1.30 -2.04 -8.73
C GLN A 42 1.40 -1.86 -7.21
N LEU A 43 0.26 -1.93 -6.50
CA LEU A 43 0.20 -1.87 -5.03
C LEU A 43 0.55 -3.19 -4.35
N HIS A 44 1.09 -4.14 -5.09
CA HIS A 44 1.31 -5.52 -4.64
C HIS A 44 2.05 -5.65 -3.30
N VAL A 45 3.15 -4.91 -3.11
CA VAL A 45 3.81 -4.68 -1.81
C VAL A 45 4.45 -3.30 -1.83
N VAL A 46 3.97 -2.39 -1.01
CA VAL A 46 4.45 -1.01 -0.97
C VAL A 46 4.92 -0.62 0.43
N HIS A 47 5.73 0.43 0.54
CA HIS A 47 6.25 0.97 1.80
C HIS A 47 5.50 2.24 2.26
N PHE A 48 4.30 2.46 1.77
CA PHE A 48 3.47 3.59 2.10
C PHE A 48 2.03 3.12 2.43
N TYR A 49 1.27 3.97 3.09
CA TYR A 49 -0.15 3.75 3.33
C TYR A 49 -0.96 4.11 2.09
N ALA A 50 -1.98 3.31 1.79
CA ALA A 50 -2.97 3.67 0.78
C ALA A 50 -4.39 3.64 1.40
N VAL A 51 -5.14 4.71 1.17
CA VAL A 51 -6.57 4.78 1.45
C VAL A 51 -7.29 4.85 0.11
N PHE A 52 -8.20 3.94 -0.12
CA PHE A 52 -9.04 3.91 -1.30
C PHE A 52 -10.50 4.14 -0.89
N LEU A 53 -11.14 5.11 -1.53
CA LEU A 53 -12.55 5.43 -1.40
C LEU A 53 -13.26 5.05 -2.70
N LEU A 54 -14.13 4.04 -2.65
CA LEU A 54 -15.00 3.66 -3.75
C LEU A 54 -16.28 4.50 -3.67
N ILE A 55 -16.51 5.34 -4.68
CA ILE A 55 -17.65 6.24 -4.76
C ILE A 55 -18.80 5.57 -5.51
N ASP A 56 -18.51 4.94 -6.64
CA ASP A 56 -19.49 4.22 -7.47
C ASP A 56 -18.89 2.93 -8.00
N GLY A 57 -19.73 1.90 -8.15
CA GLY A 57 -19.36 0.58 -8.65
C GLY A 57 -19.07 -0.44 -7.55
N GLU A 58 -18.42 -1.53 -7.94
CA GLU A 58 -18.01 -2.65 -7.07
C GLU A 58 -16.58 -3.07 -7.43
N ALA A 59 -15.84 -3.59 -6.46
CA ALA A 59 -14.53 -4.19 -6.68
C ALA A 59 -14.31 -5.41 -5.79
N GLU A 60 -13.51 -6.35 -6.25
CA GLU A 60 -12.97 -7.44 -5.46
C GLU A 60 -11.45 -7.37 -5.50
N VAL A 61 -10.85 -7.38 -4.33
CA VAL A 61 -9.39 -7.34 -4.14
C VAL A 61 -8.98 -8.45 -3.19
N CYS A 62 -7.78 -8.98 -3.34
CA CYS A 62 -7.22 -9.95 -2.41
C CYS A 62 -6.17 -9.24 -1.56
N ILE A 63 -6.29 -9.30 -0.23
CA ILE A 63 -5.35 -8.68 0.71
C ILE A 63 -4.82 -9.75 1.65
N ASP A 64 -3.51 -9.98 1.63
CA ASP A 64 -2.84 -11.03 2.39
C ASP A 64 -3.49 -12.43 2.22
N GLY A 65 -3.99 -12.71 1.00
CA GLY A 65 -4.66 -13.97 0.65
C GLY A 65 -6.15 -14.04 1.04
N GLN A 66 -6.75 -12.96 1.53
CA GLN A 66 -8.17 -12.87 1.82
C GLN A 66 -8.88 -12.01 0.78
N ASN A 67 -9.94 -12.54 0.16
CA ASN A 67 -10.76 -11.77 -0.76
C ASN A 67 -11.65 -10.79 0.01
N VAL A 68 -11.60 -9.54 -0.40
CA VAL A 68 -12.38 -8.43 0.12
C VAL A 68 -13.25 -7.88 -1.00
N ARG A 69 -14.56 -7.92 -0.81
CA ARG A 69 -15.53 -7.29 -1.72
C ARG A 69 -15.83 -5.88 -1.23
N LEU A 70 -15.65 -4.93 -2.12
CA LEU A 70 -15.97 -3.51 -1.92
C LEU A 70 -17.23 -3.20 -2.75
N GLU A 71 -18.23 -2.68 -2.08
CA GLU A 71 -19.46 -2.18 -2.69
C GLU A 71 -19.40 -0.65 -2.80
N GLN A 72 -20.33 -0.05 -3.51
CA GLN A 72 -20.49 1.40 -3.55
C GLN A 72 -20.39 2.01 -2.15
N HIS A 73 -19.74 3.15 -2.02
CA HIS A 73 -19.48 3.82 -0.74
C HIS A 73 -18.57 3.04 0.21
N SER A 74 -17.63 2.26 -0.29
CA SER A 74 -16.67 1.55 0.55
C SER A 74 -15.37 2.32 0.70
N ILE A 75 -14.81 2.26 1.91
CA ILE A 75 -13.45 2.69 2.18
C ILE A 75 -12.58 1.47 2.46
N LEU A 76 -11.39 1.44 1.87
CA LEU A 76 -10.35 0.45 2.11
C LEU A 76 -9.07 1.17 2.51
N ARG A 77 -8.42 0.73 3.57
CA ARG A 77 -7.10 1.18 3.95
C ARG A 77 -6.14 0.01 4.00
N THR A 78 -5.01 0.15 3.32
CA THR A 78 -3.89 -0.79 3.40
C THR A 78 -2.70 -0.16 4.10
N SER A 79 -1.93 -0.99 4.78
CA SER A 79 -0.72 -0.61 5.50
C SER A 79 0.54 -0.97 4.70
N PRO A 80 1.69 -0.35 4.99
CA PRO A 80 2.96 -0.78 4.41
C PRO A 80 3.19 -2.27 4.55
N MET A 81 3.81 -2.88 3.55
CA MET A 81 4.16 -4.31 3.48
C MET A 81 2.97 -5.28 3.37
N GLN A 82 1.74 -4.80 3.21
CA GLN A 82 0.62 -5.66 2.86
C GLN A 82 0.68 -6.08 1.40
N HIS A 83 0.31 -7.34 1.18
CA HIS A 83 0.18 -7.87 -0.16
C HIS A 83 -1.24 -7.61 -0.68
N THR A 84 -1.34 -6.85 -1.76
CA THR A 84 -2.63 -6.54 -2.39
C THR A 84 -2.63 -6.99 -3.84
N ASP A 85 -3.69 -7.72 -4.23
CA ASP A 85 -3.92 -8.16 -5.60
C ASP A 85 -5.28 -7.67 -6.11
N PHE A 86 -5.31 -7.30 -7.38
CA PHE A 86 -6.54 -7.02 -8.09
C PHE A 86 -7.23 -8.34 -8.49
N VAL A 87 -8.53 -8.45 -8.23
CA VAL A 87 -9.36 -9.59 -8.67
C VAL A 87 -10.30 -9.13 -9.77
N SER A 88 -11.21 -8.19 -9.48
CA SER A 88 -12.19 -7.68 -10.45
C SER A 88 -12.73 -6.31 -10.05
N CYS A 89 -13.35 -5.60 -11.00
CA CYS A 89 -14.19 -4.44 -10.72
C CYS A 89 -15.29 -4.32 -11.78
N SER A 90 -16.32 -3.54 -11.47
CA SER A 90 -17.44 -3.24 -12.38
C SER A 90 -17.03 -2.27 -13.50
N ASN A 91 -17.80 -2.24 -14.61
CA ASN A 91 -17.54 -1.33 -15.73
C ASN A 91 -17.86 0.14 -15.37
N ALA A 92 -18.93 0.39 -14.60
CA ALA A 92 -19.17 1.69 -14.01
C ALA A 92 -18.40 1.75 -12.69
N PHE A 93 -17.38 2.61 -12.62
CA PHE A 93 -16.44 2.62 -11.49
C PHE A 93 -15.85 4.02 -11.30
N GLU A 94 -16.01 4.56 -10.11
CA GLU A 94 -15.38 5.80 -9.68
C GLU A 94 -14.80 5.63 -8.28
N GLY A 95 -13.53 5.92 -8.14
CA GLY A 95 -12.85 5.87 -6.85
C GLY A 95 -11.73 6.88 -6.73
N ARG A 96 -11.25 7.05 -5.50
CA ARG A 96 -10.15 7.95 -5.18
C ARG A 96 -9.14 7.28 -4.27
N PHE A 97 -7.87 7.44 -4.60
CA PHE A 97 -6.75 7.05 -3.75
C PHE A 97 -6.14 8.24 -3.04
N LEU A 98 -5.73 8.01 -1.81
CA LEU A 98 -4.79 8.83 -1.05
C LEU A 98 -3.62 7.93 -0.65
N PHE A 99 -2.41 8.29 -1.06
CA PHE A 99 -1.16 7.62 -0.71
C PHE A 99 -0.36 8.49 0.25
N VAL A 100 0.16 7.90 1.32
CA VAL A 100 0.92 8.61 2.35
C VAL A 100 2.19 7.83 2.66
N GLU A 101 3.35 8.47 2.54
CA GLU A 101 4.64 7.87 2.89
C GLU A 101 4.67 7.51 4.38
N ALA A 102 5.19 6.32 4.70
CA ALA A 102 5.19 5.81 6.06
C ALA A 102 5.98 6.72 7.01
N THR A 103 7.17 7.16 6.62
CA THR A 103 8.01 8.04 7.45
C THR A 103 7.36 9.40 7.71
N PHE A 104 6.66 9.96 6.73
CA PHE A 104 5.92 11.22 6.90
C PHE A 104 4.80 11.07 7.93
N TYR A 105 4.12 9.95 7.91
CA TYR A 105 3.10 9.61 8.87
C TYR A 105 3.68 9.38 10.28
N ASP A 106 4.78 8.63 10.35
CA ASP A 106 5.47 8.30 11.60
C ASP A 106 6.00 9.57 12.30
N ASP A 107 6.64 10.48 11.56
CA ASP A 107 7.14 11.78 12.05
C ASP A 107 6.02 12.64 12.69
N MET A 108 4.81 12.57 12.12
CA MET A 108 3.65 13.29 12.68
C MET A 108 3.17 12.65 13.98
N VAL A 109 3.21 11.32 14.05
CA VAL A 109 2.73 10.55 15.20
C VAL A 109 3.67 10.65 16.40
N GLU A 110 5.00 10.73 16.18
CA GLU A 110 5.97 10.79 17.27
C GLU A 110 5.83 12.03 18.16
N ASN A 111 5.29 13.11 17.63
CA ASN A 111 5.16 14.39 18.31
C ASN A 111 3.80 14.62 19.00
N ASP A 112 2.86 13.68 18.90
CA ASP A 112 1.51 13.80 19.49
C ASP A 112 1.06 12.47 20.12
N ASP A 113 0.84 12.48 21.46
CA ASP A 113 0.41 11.28 22.18
C ASP A 113 -0.94 10.74 21.70
N ASN A 114 -1.85 11.61 21.26
CA ASN A 114 -3.14 11.20 20.69
C ASN A 114 -2.95 10.53 19.32
N LEU A 115 -1.98 11.00 18.53
CA LEU A 115 -1.60 10.38 17.26
C LEU A 115 -0.90 9.04 17.45
N ARG A 116 -0.08 8.89 18.50
CA ARG A 116 0.55 7.59 18.84
C ARG A 116 -0.50 6.52 19.11
N ASP A 117 -1.58 6.86 19.82
CA ASP A 117 -2.69 5.94 20.03
C ASP A 117 -3.41 5.58 18.71
N ALA A 118 -3.55 6.57 17.81
CA ALA A 118 -4.09 6.36 16.47
C ALA A 118 -3.19 5.47 15.61
N PHE A 119 -1.88 5.67 15.69
CA PHE A 119 -0.89 4.87 14.98
C PHE A 119 -0.87 3.42 15.45
N ALA A 120 -0.99 3.19 16.76
CA ALA A 120 -1.11 1.86 17.32
C ALA A 120 -2.30 1.10 16.73
N LEU A 121 -3.45 1.73 16.65
CA LEU A 121 -4.64 1.14 16.03
C LEU A 121 -4.46 0.89 14.53
N ASN A 122 -3.70 1.73 13.83
CA ASN A 122 -3.36 1.49 12.43
C ASN A 122 -2.49 0.25 12.24
N LEU A 123 -1.57 -0.01 13.17
CA LEU A 123 -0.78 -1.25 13.18
C LEU A 123 -1.61 -2.48 13.59
N LEU A 124 -2.71 -2.29 14.35
CA LEU A 124 -3.58 -3.37 14.80
C LEU A 124 -4.43 -3.97 13.68
N ASN A 125 -4.91 -3.12 12.76
CA ASN A 125 -5.71 -3.54 11.62
C ASN A 125 -4.85 -3.49 10.36
N THR A 126 -4.25 -4.61 10.04
CA THR A 126 -3.43 -4.76 8.83
C THR A 126 -4.22 -4.45 7.56
N CYS A 127 -5.52 -4.77 7.53
CA CYS A 127 -6.45 -4.33 6.49
C CYS A 127 -7.73 -3.82 7.16
N PHE A 128 -8.15 -2.61 6.80
CA PHE A 128 -9.42 -2.05 7.22
C PHE A 128 -10.28 -1.74 6.00
N TYR A 129 -11.49 -2.28 5.97
CA TYR A 129 -12.49 -1.90 4.97
C TYR A 129 -13.88 -1.82 5.62
N LYS A 130 -14.71 -0.92 5.11
CA LYS A 130 -16.07 -0.71 5.60
C LYS A 130 -16.93 -0.04 4.54
N THR A 131 -18.20 -0.41 4.47
CA THR A 131 -19.22 0.34 3.73
C THR A 131 -19.65 1.55 4.55
N LEU A 132 -19.71 2.71 3.93
CA LEU A 132 -20.00 4.02 4.52
C LEU A 132 -21.44 4.44 4.19
N SER A 133 -21.98 5.40 4.94
CA SER A 133 -23.13 6.16 4.48
C SER A 133 -22.73 7.17 3.39
N GLU A 134 -23.68 7.68 2.63
CA GLU A 134 -23.45 8.75 1.65
C GLU A 134 -22.80 9.99 2.29
N THR A 135 -23.24 10.37 3.49
CA THR A 135 -22.67 11.49 4.27
C THR A 135 -21.19 11.23 4.57
N GLN A 136 -20.86 10.06 5.12
CA GLN A 136 -19.48 9.68 5.39
C GLN A 136 -18.62 9.64 4.13
N THR A 137 -19.16 9.10 3.04
CA THR A 137 -18.47 9.08 1.75
C THR A 137 -18.15 10.50 1.27
N SER A 138 -19.10 11.42 1.41
CA SER A 138 -18.90 12.82 1.07
C SER A 138 -17.84 13.51 1.94
N GLU A 139 -17.80 13.20 3.23
CA GLU A 139 -16.77 13.70 4.16
C GLU A 139 -15.37 13.22 3.76
N PHE A 140 -15.20 11.93 3.53
CA PHE A 140 -13.92 11.36 3.08
C PHE A 140 -13.49 11.90 1.71
N ALA A 141 -14.41 11.99 0.76
CA ALA A 141 -14.15 12.59 -0.54
C ALA A 141 -13.75 14.07 -0.43
N GLY A 142 -14.39 14.82 0.47
CA GLY A 142 -14.06 16.20 0.80
C GLY A 142 -12.63 16.37 1.30
N ILE A 143 -12.19 15.49 2.22
CA ILE A 143 -10.82 15.51 2.74
C ILE A 143 -9.81 15.23 1.60
N ILE A 144 -10.04 14.19 0.78
CA ILE A 144 -9.15 13.88 -0.37
C ILE A 144 -9.10 15.05 -1.34
N THR A 145 -10.24 15.66 -1.67
CA THR A 145 -10.30 16.84 -2.53
C THR A 145 -9.52 18.02 -1.93
N GLN A 146 -9.57 18.21 -0.62
CA GLN A 146 -8.81 19.27 0.04
C GLN A 146 -7.29 18.98 0.01
N VAL A 147 -6.89 17.71 0.14
CA VAL A 147 -5.50 17.28 -0.08
C VAL A 147 -5.06 17.62 -1.51
N GLU A 148 -5.84 17.29 -2.53
CA GLU A 148 -5.57 17.60 -3.94
C GLU A 148 -5.37 19.10 -4.16
N ARG A 149 -6.28 19.92 -3.63
CA ARG A 149 -6.17 21.38 -3.72
C ARG A 149 -4.92 21.92 -3.03
N THR A 150 -4.60 21.39 -1.84
CA THR A 150 -3.42 21.80 -1.08
C THR A 150 -2.14 21.43 -1.83
N ILE A 151 -2.08 20.28 -2.50
CA ILE A 151 -0.96 19.89 -3.35
C ILE A 151 -0.81 20.87 -4.52
N GLY A 152 -1.89 21.19 -5.22
CA GLY A 152 -1.88 21.99 -6.44
C GLY A 152 -1.62 23.50 -6.25
N GLN A 153 -1.79 24.01 -5.04
CA GLN A 153 -1.64 25.46 -4.77
C GLN A 153 -0.31 25.77 -4.05
N PRO A 154 0.34 26.89 -4.37
CA PRO A 154 1.49 27.35 -3.61
C PRO A 154 1.05 27.78 -2.19
N HIS A 155 1.68 27.21 -1.16
CA HIS A 155 1.39 27.51 0.24
C HIS A 155 2.64 27.35 1.11
N ALA A 156 2.90 28.33 2.01
CA ALA A 156 4.08 28.31 2.87
C ALA A 156 4.07 27.15 3.88
N TYR A 157 2.88 26.77 4.37
CA TYR A 157 2.68 25.69 5.36
C TYR A 157 2.02 24.45 4.72
N LYS A 158 2.40 24.14 3.47
CA LYS A 158 1.78 23.04 2.71
C LYS A 158 1.98 21.69 3.40
N LYS A 159 3.17 21.41 3.93
CA LYS A 159 3.50 20.17 4.61
C LYS A 159 2.64 19.98 5.86
N GLU A 160 2.52 21.02 6.67
CA GLU A 160 1.73 21.03 7.89
C GLU A 160 0.23 20.86 7.59
N MET A 161 -0.28 21.58 6.59
CA MET A 161 -1.68 21.44 6.16
C MET A 161 -2.00 20.03 5.69
N LEU A 162 -1.13 19.42 4.88
CA LEU A 162 -1.29 18.02 4.46
C LEU A 162 -1.28 17.09 5.66
N GLY A 163 -0.42 17.36 6.64
CA GLY A 163 -0.38 16.62 7.89
C GLY A 163 -1.71 16.67 8.65
N PHE A 164 -2.30 17.85 8.83
CA PHE A 164 -3.60 18.00 9.51
C PHE A 164 -4.75 17.32 8.75
N LEU A 165 -4.75 17.36 7.42
CA LEU A 165 -5.76 16.67 6.61
C LEU A 165 -5.66 15.16 6.72
N ILE A 166 -4.44 14.62 6.72
CA ILE A 166 -4.19 13.18 6.93
C ILE A 166 -4.60 12.79 8.34
N HIS A 167 -4.31 13.63 9.34
CA HIS A 167 -4.75 13.39 10.72
C HIS A 167 -6.28 13.34 10.81
N LEU A 168 -6.98 14.31 10.20
CA LEU A 168 -8.44 14.33 10.15
C LEU A 168 -8.99 13.05 9.51
N MET A 169 -8.44 12.62 8.39
CA MET A 169 -8.79 11.35 7.75
C MET A 169 -8.65 10.16 8.71
N GLN A 170 -7.57 10.11 9.48
CA GLN A 170 -7.34 9.04 10.45
C GLN A 170 -8.34 9.08 11.61
N MET A 171 -8.74 10.27 12.08
CA MET A 171 -9.75 10.41 13.13
C MET A 171 -11.11 9.85 12.68
N HIS A 172 -11.54 10.15 11.45
CA HIS A 172 -12.75 9.56 10.87
C HIS A 172 -12.65 8.03 10.75
N ILE A 173 -11.52 7.50 10.29
CA ILE A 173 -11.30 6.04 10.21
C ILE A 173 -11.38 5.41 11.60
N ARG A 174 -10.82 6.04 12.63
CA ARG A 174 -10.91 5.57 14.04
C ARG A 174 -12.35 5.51 14.55
N GLU A 175 -13.14 6.51 14.26
CA GLU A 175 -14.56 6.52 14.63
C GLU A 175 -15.31 5.34 13.98
N LEU A 176 -15.02 5.04 12.71
CA LEU A 176 -15.59 3.90 12.00
C LEU A 176 -15.20 2.54 12.60
N ILE A 177 -14.01 2.43 13.18
CA ILE A 177 -13.54 1.22 13.87
C ILE A 177 -14.28 1.00 15.19
N GLY A 178 -14.89 2.03 15.74
CA GLY A 178 -15.67 1.96 16.97
C GLY A 178 -14.78 1.89 18.21
N TYR A 179 -14.40 3.05 18.74
CA TYR A 179 -13.65 3.15 20.01
C TYR A 179 -14.59 2.88 21.19
N GLN A 180 -14.69 1.65 21.64
CA GLN A 180 -15.27 1.37 22.95
C GLN A 180 -14.22 1.64 24.03
N ASN A 181 -14.47 2.66 24.87
CA ASN A 181 -13.62 3.14 25.96
C ASN A 181 -13.45 2.16 27.15
N ALA A 182 -13.47 0.86 26.92
CA ALA A 182 -13.28 -0.14 27.96
C ALA A 182 -11.82 -0.60 28.04
N GLY A 183 -11.07 -0.12 29.01
CA GLY A 183 -9.75 -0.64 29.35
C GLY A 183 -8.54 0.08 28.75
N LEU A 184 -8.59 1.39 28.56
CA LEU A 184 -7.54 2.20 27.92
C LEU A 184 -6.11 1.95 28.44
N HIS A 185 -5.92 1.67 29.73
CA HIS A 185 -4.58 1.51 30.29
C HIS A 185 -3.95 0.14 29.96
N ASP A 186 -4.74 -0.93 30.00
CA ASP A 186 -4.26 -2.28 29.66
C ASP A 186 -4.10 -2.43 28.14
N MET A 187 -4.99 -1.83 27.35
CA MET A 187 -4.86 -1.75 25.88
C MET A 187 -3.59 -1.02 25.47
N LYS A 188 -3.28 0.16 26.02
CA LYS A 188 -2.05 0.91 25.72
C LYS A 188 -0.78 0.09 25.96
N HIS A 189 -0.73 -0.69 27.03
CA HIS A 189 0.41 -1.55 27.31
C HIS A 189 0.57 -2.68 26.28
N LYS A 190 -0.52 -3.36 25.91
CA LYS A 190 -0.52 -4.40 24.90
C LYS A 190 -0.14 -3.86 23.52
N GLU A 191 -0.67 -2.70 23.15
CA GLU A 191 -0.35 -1.99 21.92
C GLU A 191 1.13 -1.62 21.83
N ASN A 192 1.71 -1.13 22.92
CA ASN A 192 3.15 -0.82 22.96
C ASN A 192 4.01 -2.07 22.77
N ILE A 193 3.65 -3.19 23.40
CA ILE A 193 4.32 -4.46 23.19
C ILE A 193 4.23 -4.88 21.72
N PHE A 194 3.06 -4.76 21.11
CA PHE A 194 2.87 -5.07 19.70
C PHE A 194 3.72 -4.17 18.78
N LYS A 195 3.76 -2.85 19.03
CA LYS A 195 4.61 -1.91 18.27
C LYS A 195 6.08 -2.29 18.34
N ILE A 196 6.59 -2.56 19.52
CA ILE A 196 7.99 -2.99 19.72
C ILE A 196 8.24 -4.29 18.95
N PHE A 197 7.30 -5.25 19.01
CA PHE A 197 7.39 -6.48 18.24
C PHE A 197 7.47 -6.21 16.73
N ILE A 198 6.57 -5.39 16.16
CA ILE A 198 6.58 -5.06 14.71
C ILE A 198 7.88 -4.38 14.31
N HIS A 199 8.37 -3.43 15.10
CA HIS A 199 9.65 -2.77 14.85
C HIS A 199 10.83 -3.76 14.86
N LEU A 200 10.91 -4.65 15.85
CA LEU A 200 11.93 -5.69 15.90
C LEU A 200 11.78 -6.69 14.74
N ALA A 201 10.54 -7.07 14.41
CA ALA A 201 10.24 -8.01 13.35
C ALA A 201 10.66 -7.45 11.98
N SER A 202 10.34 -6.21 11.65
CA SER A 202 10.71 -5.56 10.38
C SER A 202 12.23 -5.47 10.19
N ASN A 203 13.00 -5.37 11.27
CA ASN A 203 14.47 -5.28 11.22
C ASN A 203 15.17 -6.63 11.20
N HIS A 204 14.53 -7.71 11.69
CA HIS A 204 15.21 -8.99 11.92
C HIS A 204 14.58 -10.20 11.22
N PHE A 205 13.43 -10.09 10.56
CA PHE A 205 12.66 -11.21 9.99
C PHE A 205 13.44 -12.09 9.01
N LYS A 206 14.41 -11.53 8.29
CA LYS A 206 15.23 -12.29 7.33
C LYS A 206 16.05 -13.39 8.02
N GLN A 207 16.65 -13.04 9.15
CA GLN A 207 17.59 -13.90 9.89
C GLN A 207 16.92 -14.61 11.06
N GLN A 208 15.95 -13.97 11.72
CA GLN A 208 15.34 -14.42 12.96
C GLN A 208 13.86 -14.72 12.74
N ARG A 209 13.52 -16.02 12.78
CA ARG A 209 12.15 -16.52 12.54
C ARG A 209 11.51 -17.16 13.75
N GLN A 210 12.24 -17.22 14.87
CA GLN A 210 11.81 -17.84 16.12
C GLN A 210 11.21 -16.77 17.04
N ILE A 211 10.01 -17.02 17.56
CA ILE A 211 9.33 -16.11 18.49
C ILE A 211 10.19 -15.81 19.73
N ASN A 212 10.98 -16.77 20.19
CA ASN A 212 11.83 -16.62 21.37
C ASN A 212 12.80 -15.45 21.22
N PHE A 213 13.40 -15.27 20.04
CA PHE A 213 14.29 -14.14 19.76
C PHE A 213 13.64 -12.79 20.07
N TYR A 214 12.39 -12.61 19.67
CA TYR A 214 11.65 -11.37 19.89
C TYR A 214 11.22 -11.23 21.36
N ALA A 215 10.71 -12.30 21.94
CA ALA A 215 10.27 -12.35 23.32
C ALA A 215 11.42 -12.01 24.30
N ASP A 216 12.60 -12.60 24.07
CA ASP A 216 13.80 -12.37 24.90
C ASP A 216 14.26 -10.91 24.83
N ARG A 217 14.26 -10.30 23.60
CA ARG A 217 14.63 -8.89 23.43
C ARG A 217 13.63 -7.90 24.04
N MET A 218 12.39 -8.33 24.18
CA MET A 218 11.32 -7.54 24.78
C MET A 218 11.16 -7.84 26.29
N ASN A 219 11.97 -8.71 26.89
CA ASN A 219 11.87 -9.17 28.26
C ASN A 219 10.46 -9.69 28.63
N VAL A 220 9.83 -10.44 27.72
CA VAL A 220 8.55 -11.11 27.91
C VAL A 220 8.63 -12.58 27.57
N THR A 221 7.64 -13.38 28.00
CA THR A 221 7.57 -14.78 27.57
C THR A 221 7.01 -14.91 26.15
N SER A 222 7.44 -15.95 25.40
CA SER A 222 6.91 -16.24 24.06
C SER A 222 5.40 -16.46 24.05
N THR A 223 4.87 -17.08 25.11
CA THR A 223 3.42 -17.27 25.29
C THR A 223 2.70 -15.93 25.47
N TYR A 224 3.27 -15.02 26.25
CA TYR A 224 2.70 -13.69 26.46
C TYR A 224 2.73 -12.88 25.16
N LEU A 225 3.88 -12.86 24.44
CA LEU A 225 4.01 -12.20 23.16
C LEU A 225 3.00 -12.74 22.12
N SER A 226 2.88 -14.07 22.01
CA SER A 226 1.91 -14.71 21.11
C SER A 226 0.48 -14.27 21.41
N ARG A 227 0.11 -14.24 22.69
CA ARG A 227 -1.22 -13.82 23.14
C ARG A 227 -1.47 -12.36 22.78
N ILE A 228 -0.54 -11.47 23.16
CA ILE A 228 -0.68 -10.03 22.86
C ILE A 228 -0.80 -9.76 21.36
N VAL A 229 0.08 -10.32 20.55
CA VAL A 229 0.02 -10.15 19.09
C VAL A 229 -1.32 -10.63 18.55
N LYS A 230 -1.82 -11.78 19.01
CA LYS A 230 -3.12 -12.31 18.58
C LYS A 230 -4.30 -11.47 19.04
N GLU A 231 -4.30 -11.02 20.31
CA GLU A 231 -5.37 -10.18 20.88
C GLU A 231 -5.43 -8.82 20.17
N VAL A 232 -4.26 -8.21 19.94
CA VAL A 232 -4.15 -6.85 19.43
C VAL A 232 -4.41 -6.79 17.93
N SER A 233 -3.91 -7.75 17.15
CA SER A 233 -3.92 -7.67 15.67
C SER A 233 -4.80 -8.72 14.98
N GLY A 234 -5.30 -9.69 15.71
CA GLY A 234 -6.00 -10.84 15.11
C GLY A 234 -5.08 -11.84 14.38
N ASN A 235 -3.79 -11.51 14.18
CA ASN A 235 -2.81 -12.34 13.50
C ASN A 235 -1.82 -12.99 14.48
N THR A 236 -0.98 -13.90 14.01
CA THR A 236 0.05 -14.55 14.81
C THR A 236 1.42 -13.90 14.59
N VAL A 237 2.34 -14.07 15.56
CA VAL A 237 3.76 -13.68 15.41
C VAL A 237 4.35 -14.27 14.13
N ASN A 238 4.17 -15.58 13.93
CA ASN A 238 4.66 -16.26 12.73
C ASN A 238 3.97 -15.73 11.44
N GLY A 239 2.70 -15.38 11.51
CA GLY A 239 1.97 -14.77 10.40
C GLY A 239 2.64 -13.47 9.93
N TYR A 240 3.02 -12.58 10.87
CA TYR A 240 3.75 -11.35 10.55
C TYR A 240 5.13 -11.61 9.95
N LEU A 241 5.93 -12.49 10.58
CA LEU A 241 7.27 -12.82 10.08
C LEU A 241 7.23 -13.41 8.67
N GLN A 242 6.26 -14.27 8.39
CA GLN A 242 6.04 -14.81 7.06
C GLN A 242 5.54 -13.75 6.06
N SER A 243 4.73 -12.79 6.49
CA SER A 243 4.28 -11.70 5.60
C SER A 243 5.43 -10.78 5.22
N PHE A 244 6.28 -10.39 6.18
CA PHE A 244 7.50 -9.62 5.89
C PHE A 244 8.44 -10.38 4.94
N LEU A 245 8.63 -11.67 5.18
CA LEU A 245 9.50 -12.52 4.35
C LEU A 245 8.95 -12.65 2.93
N TYR A 246 7.63 -12.81 2.78
CA TYR A 246 6.97 -12.88 1.50
C TYR A 246 7.04 -11.55 0.74
N GLY A 247 6.81 -10.42 1.42
CA GLY A 247 6.96 -9.09 0.83
C GLY A 247 8.37 -8.84 0.29
N GLU A 248 9.40 -9.19 1.07
CA GLU A 248 10.78 -9.06 0.61
C GLU A 248 11.09 -10.02 -0.56
N ALA A 249 10.53 -11.23 -0.56
CA ALA A 249 10.65 -12.17 -1.67
C ALA A 249 10.05 -11.60 -2.96
N CYS A 250 8.86 -11.02 -2.88
CA CYS A 250 8.21 -10.33 -4.02
C CYS A 250 9.09 -9.20 -4.54
N LYS A 251 9.62 -8.37 -3.62
CA LYS A 251 10.54 -7.28 -3.95
C LYS A 251 11.78 -7.79 -4.70
N LEU A 252 12.45 -8.80 -4.18
CA LEU A 252 13.66 -9.35 -4.82
C LEU A 252 13.36 -9.97 -6.18
N LEU A 253 12.22 -10.65 -6.34
CA LEU A 253 11.80 -11.25 -7.60
C LEU A 253 11.49 -10.21 -8.69
N GLN A 254 10.92 -9.07 -8.32
CA GLN A 254 10.52 -8.01 -9.26
C GLN A 254 11.66 -7.06 -9.60
N MET A 255 12.58 -6.82 -8.65
CA MET A 255 13.49 -5.68 -8.70
C MET A 255 14.94 -6.06 -8.95
N THR A 256 15.26 -7.33 -8.95
CA THR A 256 16.64 -7.77 -9.10
C THR A 256 16.75 -8.81 -10.19
N ASP A 257 17.93 -8.83 -10.85
CA ASP A 257 18.29 -9.90 -11.81
C ASP A 257 18.72 -11.19 -11.11
N LYS A 258 18.62 -11.26 -9.78
CA LYS A 258 19.00 -12.43 -8.99
C LYS A 258 18.24 -13.67 -9.43
N THR A 259 18.92 -14.78 -9.45
CA THR A 259 18.31 -16.09 -9.65
C THR A 259 17.46 -16.49 -8.45
N ILE A 260 16.55 -17.44 -8.65
CA ILE A 260 15.68 -17.95 -7.57
C ILE A 260 16.53 -18.55 -6.43
N GLY A 261 17.67 -19.17 -6.76
CA GLY A 261 18.62 -19.71 -5.77
C GLY A 261 19.30 -18.62 -4.94
N GLU A 262 19.75 -17.53 -5.58
CA GLU A 262 20.35 -16.39 -4.87
C GLU A 262 19.35 -15.69 -3.96
N ILE A 263 18.08 -15.54 -4.39
CA ILE A 263 17.02 -14.99 -3.55
C ILE A 263 16.74 -15.91 -2.36
N ALA A 264 16.68 -17.23 -2.58
CA ALA A 264 16.49 -18.19 -1.50
C ALA A 264 17.62 -18.09 -0.45
N PHE A 265 18.86 -17.95 -0.91
CA PHE A 265 20.03 -17.79 -0.05
C PHE A 265 19.99 -16.46 0.72
N GLU A 266 19.69 -15.34 0.05
CA GLU A 266 19.59 -14.02 0.68
C GLU A 266 18.49 -13.94 1.73
N LEU A 267 17.40 -14.64 1.49
CA LEU A 267 16.29 -14.76 2.44
C LEU A 267 16.51 -15.87 3.48
N HIS A 268 17.71 -16.44 3.57
CA HIS A 268 18.09 -17.49 4.53
C HIS A 268 17.17 -18.72 4.52
N PHE A 269 16.75 -19.18 3.34
CA PHE A 269 16.15 -20.50 3.17
C PHE A 269 17.24 -21.58 3.11
N SER A 270 16.91 -22.79 3.55
CA SER A 270 17.83 -23.95 3.49
C SER A 270 18.25 -24.26 2.05
N ASP A 271 17.34 -24.09 1.12
CA ASP A 271 17.54 -24.35 -0.31
C ASP A 271 16.46 -23.67 -1.16
N GLN A 272 16.66 -23.70 -2.49
CA GLN A 272 15.72 -23.13 -3.44
C GLN A 272 14.33 -23.81 -3.41
N SER A 273 14.26 -25.09 -3.06
CA SER A 273 13.00 -25.83 -3.03
C SER A 273 12.14 -25.38 -1.84
N ALA A 274 12.76 -25.18 -0.68
CA ALA A 274 12.09 -24.63 0.50
C ALA A 274 11.52 -23.24 0.24
N PHE A 275 12.30 -22.36 -0.39
CA PHE A 275 11.84 -21.05 -0.84
C PHE A 275 10.69 -21.15 -1.84
N THR A 276 10.81 -22.01 -2.86
CA THR A 276 9.79 -22.18 -3.89
C THR A 276 8.46 -22.65 -3.29
N ASN A 277 8.50 -23.61 -2.35
CA ASN A 277 7.31 -24.09 -1.67
C ASN A 277 6.67 -23.01 -0.79
N PHE A 278 7.48 -22.30 -0.01
CA PHE A 278 7.01 -21.16 0.79
C PHE A 278 6.30 -20.11 -0.08
N PHE A 279 6.95 -19.70 -1.17
CA PHE A 279 6.43 -18.67 -2.07
C PHE A 279 5.15 -19.14 -2.76
N LYS A 280 5.12 -20.37 -3.30
CA LYS A 280 3.95 -20.94 -3.96
C LYS A 280 2.76 -21.09 -3.02
N GLN A 281 2.99 -21.47 -1.78
CA GLN A 281 1.92 -21.59 -0.78
C GLN A 281 1.25 -20.23 -0.50
N ARG A 282 1.99 -19.13 -0.60
CA ARG A 282 1.52 -17.78 -0.34
C ARG A 282 0.93 -17.09 -1.56
N SER A 283 1.56 -17.23 -2.73
CA SER A 283 1.19 -16.53 -3.96
C SER A 283 0.28 -17.35 -4.90
N GLY A 284 0.13 -18.66 -4.65
CA GLY A 284 -0.53 -19.57 -5.58
C GLY A 284 0.32 -19.94 -6.80
N MET A 285 1.43 -19.26 -7.08
CA MET A 285 2.29 -19.48 -8.24
C MET A 285 3.76 -19.68 -7.87
N SER A 286 4.57 -20.25 -8.78
CA SER A 286 6.00 -20.41 -8.51
C SER A 286 6.75 -19.06 -8.60
N PRO A 287 7.89 -18.88 -7.88
CA PRO A 287 8.71 -17.67 -7.99
C PRO A 287 9.11 -17.34 -9.42
N LYS A 288 9.43 -18.37 -10.22
CA LYS A 288 9.78 -18.22 -11.64
C LYS A 288 8.61 -17.70 -12.49
N ALA A 289 7.40 -18.20 -12.23
CA ALA A 289 6.18 -17.72 -12.90
C ALA A 289 5.88 -16.27 -12.51
N TYR A 290 6.01 -15.96 -11.22
CA TYR A 290 5.81 -14.63 -10.67
C TYR A 290 6.79 -13.60 -11.27
N LYS A 291 8.09 -13.90 -11.31
CA LYS A 291 9.11 -13.06 -11.94
C LYS A 291 8.79 -12.80 -13.42
N ARG A 292 8.44 -13.84 -14.16
CA ARG A 292 8.08 -13.72 -15.58
C ARG A 292 6.82 -12.90 -15.83
N TYR A 293 5.83 -13.01 -14.95
CA TYR A 293 4.59 -12.23 -15.04
C TYR A 293 4.86 -10.73 -14.90
N HIS A 294 5.79 -10.34 -14.04
CA HIS A 294 6.17 -8.96 -13.81
C HIS A 294 7.23 -8.42 -14.77
N ASP A 295 7.99 -9.29 -15.43
CA ASP A 295 8.98 -8.92 -16.47
C ASP A 295 8.33 -8.59 -17.82
N GLN A 296 7.05 -8.93 -18.03
CA GLN A 296 6.35 -8.60 -19.28
C GLN A 296 6.04 -7.09 -19.32
N PRO A 297 6.42 -6.38 -20.40
CA PRO A 297 6.04 -4.98 -20.56
C PRO A 297 4.51 -4.90 -20.59
N ASN A 298 3.97 -4.03 -19.75
CA ASN A 298 2.52 -3.81 -19.68
C ASN A 298 2.03 -3.28 -21.04
N PRO A 299 1.19 -4.04 -21.78
CA PRO A 299 0.75 -3.60 -23.12
C PRO A 299 -0.01 -2.29 -23.12
N LEU A 300 -0.51 -1.83 -21.97
CA LEU A 300 -1.22 -0.55 -21.80
C LEU A 300 -0.28 0.65 -21.56
N LEU A 301 1.04 0.40 -21.42
CA LEU A 301 2.06 1.45 -21.23
C LEU A 301 2.90 1.68 -22.50
N GLN A 302 2.52 1.11 -23.67
CA GLN A 302 3.16 1.51 -24.91
C GLN A 302 2.79 2.97 -25.18
N PRO A 303 3.80 3.87 -25.39
CA PRO A 303 3.51 5.22 -25.84
C PRO A 303 2.76 5.08 -27.17
N LEU A 304 1.63 5.77 -27.27
CA LEU A 304 0.93 5.95 -28.54
C LEU A 304 1.96 6.52 -29.52
N HIS A 305 2.48 5.67 -30.40
CA HIS A 305 3.37 6.12 -31.44
C HIS A 305 2.65 7.21 -32.20
N GLY A 306 3.27 8.39 -32.24
CA GLY A 306 2.79 9.57 -32.90
C GLY A 306 2.30 9.26 -34.30
N GLY A 307 1.01 9.46 -34.52
CA GLY A 307 0.47 9.52 -35.85
C GLY A 307 1.20 10.64 -36.59
N GLU A 308 1.98 10.30 -37.62
CA GLU A 308 2.51 11.26 -38.57
C GLU A 308 1.34 12.05 -39.15
N TYR A 309 1.23 13.30 -38.74
CA TYR A 309 0.44 14.28 -39.45
C TYR A 309 1.08 14.48 -40.81
N ARG A 310 0.66 13.73 -41.83
CA ARG A 310 0.88 14.08 -43.22
C ARG A 310 0.07 15.33 -43.50
N SER A 311 0.73 16.48 -43.47
CA SER A 311 0.22 17.73 -44.07
C SER A 311 0.08 17.48 -45.59
N LYS A 312 -1.14 17.32 -46.03
CA LYS A 312 -1.45 17.48 -47.47
C LYS A 312 -1.24 18.95 -47.83
N GLY A 313 -0.10 19.24 -48.42
CA GLY A 313 0.11 20.48 -49.15
C GLY A 313 -0.87 20.60 -50.29
N THR A 314 -1.72 21.57 -50.26
CA THR A 314 -2.46 22.03 -51.43
C THR A 314 -1.50 22.88 -52.26
N SER A 315 -0.98 22.32 -53.36
CA SER A 315 -0.37 23.11 -54.44
C SER A 315 -1.51 23.72 -55.26
N SER A 316 -1.65 25.00 -55.19
CA SER A 316 -2.36 25.78 -56.18
C SER A 316 -1.39 26.20 -57.27
N ASP A 317 -1.42 25.51 -58.38
CA ASP A 317 -0.83 26.00 -59.63
C ASP A 317 -1.78 27.00 -60.27
N ASP A 318 -1.29 28.21 -60.37
CA ASP A 318 -1.87 29.35 -61.05
C ASP A 318 -1.30 29.35 -62.46
N GLU A 319 -2.05 28.88 -63.45
CA GLU A 319 -1.71 29.10 -64.88
C GLU A 319 -2.42 30.32 -65.40
N ARG A 320 -1.61 31.35 -65.64
CA ARG A 320 -1.99 32.47 -66.51
C ARG A 320 -1.86 32.04 -67.96
N GLN A 321 -2.86 32.26 -68.75
CA GLN A 321 -2.70 32.73 -70.14
C GLN A 321 -3.91 33.51 -70.64
N HIS A 322 -3.59 34.70 -71.15
CA HIS A 322 -4.29 35.67 -72.01
C HIS A 322 -5.48 36.41 -71.44
#